data_f72f1bc804a67cdbe85d4215954f90a7
#
_entry.id   f72f1bc804a67cdbe85d4215954f90a7
#
_cell.length_a   1.000
_cell.length_b   1.000
_cell.length_c   1.000
_cell.angle_alpha   90.00
_cell.angle_beta   90.00
_cell.angle_gamma   90.00
#
_symmetry.space_group_name_H-M   'P 1'
#
loop_
_entity.id
_entity.type
_entity.pdbx_description
1 polymer ?
#
loop_
_entity_poly.entity_id
_entity_poly.type
_entity_poly.pdbx_seq_one_letter_code
_entity_poly.pdbx_strand_id
1 'polypeptide(L)'
;MLRPPLAELAIEYFTRRGYAVEKMKTEETSSRNPKIDFTVTKQNKVHPVVIKDWNRTVGVNVVINLDKAAQDKTFANPILVAEKFSEHARAYANRRGIMLITKAEIIRGLR
;
A
#
# COMPACT_ATOMS: atom_id res chain seq x y z
N MET A 1 -21.86 -13.53 -7.61
CA MET A 1 -20.85 -12.67 -8.26
C MET A 1 -19.72 -12.37 -7.30
N LEU A 2 -18.52 -12.58 -7.74
CA LEU A 2 -17.35 -12.33 -6.89
C LEU A 2 -16.95 -10.87 -6.91
N ARG A 3 -16.60 -10.37 -5.74
CA ARG A 3 -16.07 -9.02 -5.65
C ARG A 3 -14.63 -9.01 -6.14
N PRO A 4 -14.20 -7.95 -6.84
CA PRO A 4 -12.80 -7.85 -7.21
C PRO A 4 -11.92 -7.80 -5.95
N PRO A 5 -10.76 -8.44 -5.98
CA PRO A 5 -9.82 -8.31 -4.86
C PRO A 5 -9.43 -6.85 -4.63
N LEU A 6 -9.13 -6.53 -3.36
CA LEU A 6 -8.72 -5.16 -3.02
C LEU A 6 -7.51 -4.72 -3.84
N ALA A 7 -6.60 -5.64 -4.13
CA ALA A 7 -5.42 -5.31 -4.94
C ALA A 7 -5.81 -4.80 -6.32
N GLU A 8 -6.79 -5.44 -6.96
CA GLU A 8 -7.23 -4.99 -8.28
C GLU A 8 -7.91 -3.63 -8.22
N LEU A 9 -8.71 -3.40 -7.20
CA LEU A 9 -9.34 -2.10 -7.00
C LEU A 9 -8.30 -1.01 -6.79
N ALA A 10 -7.27 -1.31 -6.03
CA ALA A 10 -6.20 -0.36 -5.77
C ALA A 10 -5.43 -0.04 -7.06
N ILE A 11 -5.14 -1.05 -7.88
CA ILE A 11 -4.45 -0.84 -9.14
C ILE A 11 -5.26 0.09 -10.04
N GLU A 12 -6.56 -0.14 -10.14
CA GLU A 12 -7.41 0.73 -10.96
C GLU A 12 -7.44 2.14 -10.39
N TYR A 13 -7.51 2.26 -9.09
CA TYR A 13 -7.53 3.56 -8.42
C TYR A 13 -6.28 4.38 -8.76
N PHE A 14 -5.10 3.77 -8.64
CA PHE A 14 -3.86 4.47 -8.95
C PHE A 14 -3.71 4.76 -10.44
N THR A 15 -4.14 3.82 -11.28
CA THR A 15 -4.09 4.02 -12.72
C THR A 15 -4.92 5.23 -13.14
N ARG A 16 -6.10 5.37 -12.57
CA ARG A 16 -6.96 6.51 -12.89
C ARG A 16 -6.39 7.83 -12.42
N ARG A 17 -5.50 7.78 -11.42
CA ARG A 17 -4.87 9.00 -10.90
C ARG A 17 -3.55 9.31 -11.59
N GLY A 18 -3.22 8.58 -12.64
CA GLY A 18 -2.05 8.89 -13.46
C GLY A 18 -0.77 8.21 -13.01
N TYR A 19 -0.86 7.21 -12.12
CA TYR A 19 0.31 6.43 -11.72
C TYR A 19 0.54 5.29 -12.69
N ALA A 20 1.83 5.00 -12.94
CA ALA A 20 2.20 3.78 -13.65
C ALA A 20 2.35 2.66 -12.63
N VAL A 21 1.65 1.56 -12.84
CA VAL A 21 1.62 0.44 -11.89
C VAL A 21 2.49 -0.69 -12.42
N GLU A 22 3.35 -1.22 -11.55
CA GLU A 22 4.19 -2.35 -11.90
C GLU A 22 4.11 -3.40 -10.81
N LYS A 23 3.72 -4.61 -11.18
CA LYS A 23 3.60 -5.71 -10.24
C LYS A 23 4.98 -6.27 -9.92
N MET A 24 5.18 -6.64 -8.64
CA MET A 24 6.44 -7.23 -8.22
C MET A 24 6.48 -8.70 -8.57
N LYS A 25 7.66 -9.16 -9.00
CA LYS A 25 7.87 -10.57 -9.27
C LYS A 25 8.08 -11.30 -7.94
N THR A 26 7.44 -12.47 -7.81
CA THR A 26 7.51 -13.23 -6.56
C THR A 26 8.90 -13.71 -6.22
N GLU A 27 9.70 -14.04 -7.20
CA GLU A 27 11.04 -14.55 -6.96
C GLU A 27 12.01 -13.49 -6.44
N GLU A 28 11.62 -12.24 -6.47
CA GLU A 28 12.44 -11.16 -5.95
C GLU A 28 12.13 -10.83 -4.50
N THR A 29 11.13 -11.50 -3.93
CA THR A 29 10.73 -11.18 -2.57
C THR A 29 11.64 -11.87 -1.56
N SER A 30 12.13 -11.08 -0.61
CA SER A 30 12.88 -11.60 0.52
C SER A 30 11.90 -12.07 1.59
N SER A 31 12.19 -13.20 2.22
CA SER A 31 11.36 -13.69 3.30
C SER A 31 11.40 -12.81 4.54
N ARG A 32 12.37 -11.91 4.63
CA ARG A 32 12.54 -11.04 5.79
C ARG A 32 11.69 -9.79 5.75
N ASN A 33 11.29 -9.37 4.57
CA ASN A 33 10.59 -8.10 4.40
C ASN A 33 9.12 -8.32 4.14
N PRO A 34 8.26 -7.37 4.53
CA PRO A 34 6.86 -7.42 4.11
C PRO A 34 6.79 -7.51 2.60
N LYS A 35 5.87 -8.33 2.15
CA LYS A 35 5.69 -8.51 0.71
C LYS A 35 5.11 -7.24 0.10
N ILE A 36 5.83 -6.69 -0.86
CA ILE A 36 5.33 -5.55 -1.63
C ILE A 36 4.50 -6.12 -2.77
N ASP A 37 3.25 -5.69 -2.88
CA ASP A 37 2.34 -6.24 -3.87
C ASP A 37 2.59 -5.65 -5.25
N PHE A 38 2.84 -4.35 -5.31
CA PHE A 38 3.18 -3.68 -6.56
C PHE A 38 3.79 -2.32 -6.23
N THR A 39 4.29 -1.64 -7.24
CA THR A 39 4.77 -0.27 -7.11
C THR A 39 3.96 0.64 -8.00
N VAL A 40 3.85 1.90 -7.60
CA VAL A 40 3.21 2.93 -8.41
C VAL A 40 4.19 4.07 -8.58
N THR A 41 4.30 4.57 -9.80
CA THR A 41 5.28 5.59 -10.16
C THR A 41 4.59 6.83 -10.70
N LYS A 42 5.00 7.97 -10.21
CA LYS A 42 4.51 9.25 -10.69
C LYS A 42 5.58 10.30 -10.46
N GLN A 43 5.86 11.11 -11.48
CA GLN A 43 6.86 12.18 -11.37
C GLN A 43 8.22 11.65 -10.89
N ASN A 44 8.64 10.52 -11.46
CA ASN A 44 9.93 9.89 -11.15
C ASN A 44 10.06 9.37 -9.71
N LYS A 45 8.95 9.27 -9.00
CA LYS A 45 8.94 8.70 -7.64
C LYS A 45 8.24 7.36 -7.66
N VAL A 46 8.92 6.34 -7.14
CA VAL A 46 8.38 4.98 -7.09
C VAL A 46 7.94 4.69 -5.66
N HIS A 47 6.65 4.43 -5.48
CA HIS A 47 6.08 4.15 -4.16
C HIS A 47 5.74 2.67 -4.07
N PRO A 48 6.28 1.96 -3.06
CA PRO A 48 5.86 0.56 -2.84
C PRO A 48 4.48 0.54 -2.23
N VAL A 49 3.65 -0.39 -2.69
CA VAL A 49 2.27 -0.53 -2.20
C VAL A 49 2.09 -1.92 -1.60
N VAL A 50 1.57 -1.96 -0.38
CA VAL A 50 1.24 -3.20 0.31
C VAL A 50 -0.27 -3.23 0.54
N ILE A 51 -0.89 -4.34 0.19
CA ILE A 51 -2.33 -4.52 0.33
C ILE A 51 -2.60 -5.52 1.45
N LYS A 52 -3.39 -5.10 2.43
CA LYS A 52 -3.84 -5.97 3.52
C LYS A 52 -5.35 -6.13 3.41
N ASP A 53 -5.76 -7.12 2.64
CA ASP A 53 -7.18 -7.38 2.39
C ASP A 53 -7.77 -8.21 3.52
N TRP A 54 -7.78 -7.63 4.72
CA TRP A 54 -8.25 -8.28 5.94
C TRP A 54 -9.54 -7.65 6.42
N ASN A 55 -10.34 -8.46 7.10
CA ASN A 55 -11.56 -8.00 7.75
C ASN A 55 -11.30 -7.46 9.15
N ARG A 56 -10.13 -6.93 9.39
CA ARG A 56 -9.77 -6.44 10.72
C ARG A 56 -8.93 -5.17 10.60
N THR A 57 -8.82 -4.48 11.72
CA THR A 57 -8.05 -3.25 11.79
C THR A 57 -6.55 -3.55 11.69
N VAL A 58 -5.87 -2.81 10.85
CA VAL A 58 -4.41 -2.92 10.73
C VAL A 58 -3.76 -2.07 11.81
N GLY A 59 -2.92 -2.70 12.61
CA GLY A 59 -2.25 -2.03 13.71
C GLY A 59 -0.92 -1.40 13.32
N VAL A 60 -0.32 -0.71 14.29
CA VAL A 60 0.90 0.04 14.06
C VAL A 60 2.08 -0.85 13.66
N ASN A 61 2.12 -2.10 14.13
CA ASN A 61 3.24 -2.99 13.81
C ASN A 61 3.37 -3.24 12.31
N VAL A 62 2.25 -3.33 11.61
CA VAL A 62 2.27 -3.51 10.17
C VAL A 62 2.90 -2.29 9.50
N VAL A 63 2.54 -1.10 9.97
CA VAL A 63 3.07 0.16 9.41
C VAL A 63 4.57 0.26 9.69
N ILE A 64 5.00 -0.09 10.90
CA ILE A 64 6.42 -0.06 11.26
C ILE A 64 7.23 -1.00 10.35
N ASN A 65 6.72 -2.20 10.13
CA ASN A 65 7.41 -3.18 9.29
C ASN A 65 7.54 -2.68 7.85
N LEU A 66 6.49 -2.05 7.34
CA LEU A 66 6.53 -1.48 6.00
C LEU A 66 7.55 -0.34 5.92
N ASP A 67 7.58 0.51 6.95
CA ASP A 67 8.52 1.62 6.99
C ASP A 67 9.96 1.11 6.93
N LYS A 68 10.27 0.08 7.73
CA LYS A 68 11.60 -0.51 7.74
C LYS A 68 11.98 -1.12 6.39
N ALA A 69 11.03 -1.83 5.77
CA ALA A 69 11.29 -2.44 4.48
C ALA A 69 11.56 -1.39 3.40
N ALA A 70 10.85 -0.29 3.45
CA ALA A 70 11.01 0.77 2.46
C ALA A 70 12.33 1.50 2.61
N GLN A 71 12.87 1.55 3.82
CA GLN A 71 14.15 2.26 4.06
C GLN A 71 15.33 1.58 3.38
N ASP A 72 15.25 0.28 3.17
CA ASP A 72 16.32 -0.49 2.54
C ASP A 72 16.35 -0.36 1.03
N LYS A 73 15.42 0.39 0.46
CA LYS A 73 15.27 0.56 -0.98
C LYS A 73 15.29 2.04 -1.34
N THR A 74 15.47 2.31 -2.61
CA THR A 74 15.41 3.69 -3.10
C THR A 74 13.99 4.10 -3.44
N PHE A 75 13.04 3.63 -2.65
CA PHE A 75 11.64 3.96 -2.84
C PHE A 75 11.27 5.28 -2.21
N ALA A 76 10.27 5.92 -2.78
CA ALA A 76 9.62 7.06 -2.16
C ALA A 76 8.70 6.57 -1.04
N ASN A 77 7.88 7.45 -0.49
CA ASN A 77 7.02 7.11 0.64
C ASN A 77 6.16 5.90 0.35
N PRO A 78 6.13 4.89 1.23
CA PRO A 78 5.33 3.70 1.00
C PRO A 78 3.84 3.98 1.17
N ILE A 79 3.02 3.12 0.56
CA ILE A 79 1.57 3.21 0.61
C ILE A 79 1.03 1.89 1.15
N LEU A 80 0.14 1.97 2.13
CA LEU A 80 -0.49 0.80 2.72
C LEU A 80 -1.99 0.89 2.53
N VAL A 81 -2.59 -0.13 1.93
CA VAL A 81 -4.02 -0.18 1.64
C VAL A 81 -4.65 -1.27 2.50
N ALA A 82 -5.74 -0.94 3.20
CA ALA A 82 -6.44 -1.89 4.05
C ALA A 82 -7.87 -1.45 4.27
N GLU A 83 -8.65 -2.29 4.96
CA GLU A 83 -10.03 -1.97 5.31
C GLU A 83 -10.09 -0.79 6.27
N LYS A 84 -9.30 -0.85 7.34
CA LYS A 84 -9.21 0.24 8.31
C LYS A 84 -7.92 0.15 9.11
N PHE A 85 -7.56 1.25 9.75
CA PHE A 85 -6.32 1.39 10.49
C PHE A 85 -6.59 1.86 11.91
N SER A 86 -5.76 1.40 12.86
CA SER A 86 -5.84 1.88 14.23
C SER A 86 -5.36 3.33 14.33
N GLU A 87 -5.69 3.98 15.43
CA GLU A 87 -5.23 5.35 15.65
C GLU A 87 -3.71 5.41 15.77
N HIS A 88 -3.11 4.43 16.41
CA HIS A 88 -1.65 4.37 16.51
C HIS A 88 -1.00 4.21 15.15
N ALA A 89 -1.60 3.39 14.29
CA ALA A 89 -1.10 3.21 12.93
C ALA A 89 -1.14 4.53 12.16
N ARG A 90 -2.24 5.27 12.28
CA ARG A 90 -2.39 6.55 11.59
C ARG A 90 -1.39 7.57 12.10
N ALA A 91 -1.18 7.63 13.42
CA ALA A 91 -0.24 8.57 14.00
C ALA A 91 1.20 8.28 13.54
N TYR A 92 1.58 7.01 13.57
CA TYR A 92 2.92 6.62 13.13
C TYR A 92 3.13 6.95 11.65
N ALA A 93 2.16 6.57 10.83
CA ALA A 93 2.25 6.81 9.38
C ALA A 93 2.36 8.30 9.08
N ASN A 94 1.58 9.11 9.77
CA ASN A 94 1.60 10.55 9.56
C ASN A 94 2.98 11.13 9.87
N ARG A 95 3.62 10.68 10.95
CA ARG A 95 4.94 11.17 11.32
C ARG A 95 6.03 10.70 10.35
N ARG A 96 5.85 9.55 9.74
CA ARG A 96 6.86 8.97 8.86
C ARG A 96 6.59 9.22 7.38
N GLY A 97 5.49 9.87 7.05
CA GLY A 97 5.16 10.16 5.67
C GLY A 97 4.62 8.95 4.90
N ILE A 98 4.09 7.96 5.61
CA ILE A 98 3.51 6.78 4.97
C ILE A 98 2.05 7.07 4.65
N MET A 99 1.63 6.76 3.43
CA MET A 99 0.25 7.00 3.01
C MET A 99 -0.61 5.80 3.36
N LEU A 100 -1.70 6.03 4.09
CA LEU A 100 -2.67 4.99 4.40
C LEU A 100 -3.95 5.25 3.61
N ILE A 101 -4.41 4.24 2.88
CA ILE A 101 -5.62 4.37 2.07
C ILE A 101 -6.57 3.25 2.47
N THR A 102 -7.81 3.60 2.79
CA THR A 102 -8.81 2.60 3.16
C THR A 102 -9.53 2.11 1.91
N LYS A 103 -10.11 0.91 2.03
CA LYS A 103 -10.94 0.34 0.96
C LYS A 103 -12.08 1.31 0.59
N ALA A 104 -12.69 1.94 1.59
CA ALA A 104 -13.77 2.89 1.34
C ALA A 104 -13.31 4.07 0.49
N GLU A 105 -12.10 4.57 0.75
CA GLU A 105 -11.56 5.67 -0.04
C GLU A 105 -11.32 5.26 -1.49
N ILE A 106 -10.84 4.04 -1.70
CA ILE A 106 -10.60 3.52 -3.05
C ILE A 106 -11.92 3.41 -3.80
N ILE A 107 -12.92 2.80 -3.19
CA ILE A 107 -14.22 2.62 -3.83
C ILE A 107 -14.84 3.97 -4.18
N ARG A 108 -14.75 4.93 -3.26
CA ARG A 108 -15.26 6.27 -3.51
C ARG A 108 -14.53 6.95 -4.68
N GLY A 109 -13.23 6.74 -4.77
CA GLY A 109 -12.43 7.31 -5.84
C GLY A 109 -12.66 6.68 -7.20
N LEU A 110 -13.28 5.48 -7.24
CA LEU A 110 -13.56 4.79 -8.50
C LEU A 110 -14.94 5.09 -9.06
N ARG A 111 -15.74 5.83 -8.35
CA ARG A 111 -17.09 6.22 -8.80
C ARG A 111 -17.04 7.32 -9.83
#